data_8cafc9dfa9c359310109835d1e2444c6
#
_entry.id   8cafc9dfa9c359310109835d1e2444c6
#
_cell.length_a   1.000
_cell.length_b   1.000
_cell.length_c   1.000
_cell.angle_alpha   90.00
_cell.angle_beta   90.00
_cell.angle_gamma   90.00
#
_symmetry.space_group_name_H-M   'P 1'
#
loop_
_entity.id
_entity.type
_entity.pdbx_description
1 polymer ?
#
loop_
_entity_poly.entity_id
_entity_poly.type
_entity_poly.pdbx_seq_one_letter_code
_entity_poly.pdbx_strand_id
1 'polypeptide(L)'
;VAHLDVSGIDYFLSDGRQLLNGVAFKVGDGHKTALIGPNGTGKTTLLRIISGDLTPDEGSVSRSGAMGIMRQFVGQVRDDTTVRDLLVSAAPPVLAAAAARIDAAELAMMEADDEPTQMRYAQAIADWGDAGGYELETTWDEVTMAALGVPFDRAQYRAASSLSGGEQKRLVLEALFSGPDDLLLLDEPDNYLDVPGKRWLEAKLRESKKSVLFVSHDRELLANAATRIVTLEPGALGASSWTHGGGFETYLKAREDRNARFEESCASAGTRSTSSSRNSSTCTRTRRHSAPTWPTATTRRRPVSRSSSRPGRRRPSPSSRTSPCACRAAARPSGPSWPRSSS
;
A
#
# COMPACT_ATOMS: atom_id res chain seq x y z
N VAL A 1 -7.20 5.96 -22.07
CA VAL A 1 -6.62 4.60 -22.03
C VAL A 1 -5.35 4.66 -21.20
N ALA A 2 -5.42 4.16 -19.98
CA ALA A 2 -4.28 4.15 -19.07
C ALA A 2 -3.42 2.92 -19.34
N HIS A 3 -2.13 3.10 -19.54
CA HIS A 3 -1.17 2.01 -19.62
C HIS A 3 0.12 2.34 -18.86
N LEU A 4 0.76 1.29 -18.39
CA LEU A 4 2.09 1.35 -17.78
C LEU A 4 3.01 0.37 -18.51
N ASP A 5 4.13 0.84 -18.98
CA ASP A 5 5.19 0.06 -19.60
C ASP A 5 6.49 0.22 -18.81
N VAL A 6 6.95 -0.88 -18.25
CA VAL A 6 8.22 -0.98 -17.50
C VAL A 6 9.20 -1.75 -18.38
N SER A 7 10.31 -1.12 -18.79
CA SER A 7 11.24 -1.66 -19.77
C SER A 7 12.65 -1.71 -19.23
N GLY A 8 13.15 -2.93 -18.96
CA GLY A 8 14.55 -3.22 -18.67
C GLY A 8 15.10 -2.49 -17.44
N ILE A 9 14.33 -2.42 -16.34
CA ILE A 9 14.75 -1.71 -15.13
C ILE A 9 15.85 -2.47 -14.40
N ASP A 10 17.00 -1.79 -14.26
CA ASP A 10 18.09 -2.16 -13.36
C ASP A 10 18.15 -1.17 -12.19
N TYR A 11 18.39 -1.69 -11.00
CA TYR A 11 18.53 -0.87 -9.81
C TYR A 11 19.54 -1.46 -8.84
N PHE A 12 20.51 -0.63 -8.41
CA PHE A 12 21.53 -0.97 -7.45
C PHE A 12 21.25 -0.32 -6.11
N LEU A 13 21.50 -1.06 -5.04
CA LEU A 13 21.46 -0.52 -3.68
C LEU A 13 22.73 0.29 -3.41
N SER A 14 22.71 1.13 -2.39
CA SER A 14 23.85 1.96 -1.95
C SER A 14 25.11 1.14 -1.60
N ASP A 15 24.95 -0.15 -1.30
CA ASP A 15 26.04 -1.09 -1.05
C ASP A 15 26.65 -1.70 -2.35
N GLY A 16 26.17 -1.28 -3.52
CA GLY A 16 26.61 -1.75 -4.84
C GLY A 16 25.97 -3.08 -5.27
N ARG A 17 25.11 -3.65 -4.48
CA ARG A 17 24.38 -4.89 -4.81
C ARG A 17 23.23 -4.58 -5.76
N GLN A 18 23.13 -5.31 -6.87
CA GLN A 18 22.01 -5.20 -7.78
C GLN A 18 20.74 -5.81 -7.14
N LEU A 19 19.69 -5.02 -7.03
CA LEU A 19 18.41 -5.45 -6.49
C LEU A 19 17.44 -5.90 -7.58
N LEU A 20 17.36 -5.13 -8.68
CA LEU A 20 16.54 -5.42 -9.84
C LEU A 20 17.44 -5.60 -11.06
N ASN A 21 17.12 -6.58 -11.91
CA ASN A 21 17.91 -6.91 -13.09
C ASN A 21 16.98 -7.15 -14.29
N GLY A 22 16.98 -6.20 -15.23
CA GLY A 22 16.24 -6.28 -16.48
C GLY A 22 14.73 -6.43 -16.30
N VAL A 23 14.13 -5.83 -15.27
CA VAL A 23 12.70 -5.97 -14.97
C VAL A 23 11.88 -5.31 -16.07
N ALA A 24 11.01 -6.10 -16.73
CA ALA A 24 10.16 -5.62 -17.81
C ALA A 24 8.78 -6.26 -17.76
N PHE A 25 7.72 -5.42 -17.82
CA PHE A 25 6.33 -5.85 -17.93
C PHE A 25 5.41 -4.69 -18.33
N LYS A 26 4.17 -5.03 -18.72
CA LYS A 26 3.18 -4.04 -19.11
C LYS A 26 1.87 -4.25 -18.36
N VAL A 27 1.27 -3.15 -17.89
CA VAL A 27 -0.10 -3.11 -17.39
C VAL A 27 -0.96 -2.46 -18.45
N GLY A 28 -1.87 -3.22 -19.02
CA GLY A 28 -2.82 -2.73 -20.02
C GLY A 28 -4.02 -2.05 -19.38
N ASP A 29 -4.80 -1.39 -20.22
CA ASP A 29 -6.01 -0.68 -19.81
C ASP A 29 -7.03 -1.61 -19.14
N GLY A 30 -7.53 -1.20 -17.97
CA GLY A 30 -8.49 -1.97 -17.16
C GLY A 30 -7.96 -3.26 -16.53
N HIS A 31 -6.70 -3.64 -16.79
CA HIS A 31 -6.13 -4.85 -16.20
C HIS A 31 -5.78 -4.69 -14.72
N LYS A 32 -6.05 -5.77 -13.94
CA LYS A 32 -5.64 -5.91 -12.55
C LYS A 32 -4.41 -6.79 -12.49
N THR A 33 -3.24 -6.15 -12.45
CA THR A 33 -1.96 -6.85 -12.46
C THR A 33 -1.44 -7.00 -11.03
N ALA A 34 -1.25 -8.23 -10.59
CA ALA A 34 -0.65 -8.51 -9.30
C ALA A 34 0.87 -8.66 -9.42
N LEU A 35 1.61 -7.95 -8.59
CA LEU A 35 3.06 -8.07 -8.44
C LEU A 35 3.37 -8.95 -7.23
N ILE A 36 3.90 -10.13 -7.47
CA ILE A 36 4.22 -11.10 -6.43
C ILE A 36 5.72 -11.44 -6.40
N GLY A 37 6.19 -11.95 -5.28
CA GLY A 37 7.58 -12.37 -5.11
C GLY A 37 7.94 -12.50 -3.63
N PRO A 38 9.06 -13.16 -3.29
CA PRO A 38 9.54 -13.25 -1.91
C PRO A 38 9.80 -11.88 -1.30
N ASN A 39 9.86 -11.82 0.04
CA ASN A 39 10.25 -10.58 0.70
C ASN A 39 11.71 -10.24 0.38
N GLY A 40 11.99 -8.94 0.23
CA GLY A 40 13.33 -8.46 -0.13
C GLY A 40 13.68 -8.52 -1.62
N THR A 41 12.78 -8.95 -2.51
CA THR A 41 13.01 -8.96 -3.97
C THR A 41 12.86 -7.59 -4.64
N GLY A 42 12.55 -6.53 -3.88
CA GLY A 42 12.46 -5.19 -4.42
C GLY A 42 11.07 -4.77 -4.93
N LYS A 43 9.97 -5.44 -4.52
CA LYS A 43 8.60 -5.07 -4.93
C LYS A 43 8.27 -3.61 -4.62
N THR A 44 8.44 -3.19 -3.38
CA THR A 44 8.21 -1.79 -2.95
C THR A 44 9.18 -0.82 -3.63
N THR A 45 10.44 -1.22 -3.86
CA THR A 45 11.42 -0.42 -4.60
C THR A 45 10.97 -0.22 -6.05
N LEU A 46 10.49 -1.28 -6.69
CA LEU A 46 9.94 -1.20 -8.05
C LEU A 46 8.71 -0.28 -8.11
N LEU A 47 7.79 -0.37 -7.14
CA LEU A 47 6.66 0.57 -7.07
C LEU A 47 7.13 2.03 -6.91
N ARG A 48 8.18 2.28 -6.11
CA ARG A 48 8.77 3.62 -5.95
C ARG A 48 9.48 4.12 -7.21
N ILE A 49 10.03 3.24 -8.03
CA ILE A 49 10.57 3.58 -9.35
C ILE A 49 9.41 3.94 -10.30
N ILE A 50 8.35 3.15 -10.30
CA ILE A 50 7.16 3.40 -11.14
C ILE A 50 6.46 4.71 -10.73
N SER A 51 6.39 5.03 -9.43
CA SER A 51 5.84 6.29 -8.94
C SER A 51 6.69 7.51 -9.30
N GLY A 52 7.97 7.32 -9.56
CA GLY A 52 8.94 8.39 -9.80
C GLY A 52 9.64 8.88 -8.52
N ASP A 53 9.42 8.21 -7.38
CA ASP A 53 10.11 8.50 -6.11
C ASP A 53 11.59 8.08 -6.13
N LEU A 54 11.93 7.13 -7.02
CA LEU A 54 13.30 6.66 -7.25
C LEU A 54 13.59 6.62 -8.75
N THR A 55 14.80 7.02 -9.12
CA THR A 55 15.31 6.88 -10.49
C THR A 55 15.98 5.50 -10.64
N PRO A 56 15.67 4.72 -11.69
CA PRO A 56 16.41 3.50 -11.98
C PRO A 56 17.80 3.83 -12.49
N ASP A 57 18.76 2.90 -12.35
CA ASP A 57 20.09 3.03 -12.90
C ASP A 57 20.09 2.81 -14.42
N GLU A 58 19.31 1.83 -14.90
CA GLU A 58 19.05 1.59 -16.32
C GLU A 58 17.58 1.29 -16.56
N GLY A 59 17.16 1.42 -17.83
CA GLY A 59 15.78 1.19 -18.25
C GLY A 59 14.90 2.43 -18.17
N SER A 60 13.61 2.22 -18.40
CA SER A 60 12.64 3.32 -18.41
C SER A 60 11.24 2.87 -17.98
N VAL A 61 10.49 3.81 -17.43
CA VAL A 61 9.06 3.68 -17.14
C VAL A 61 8.29 4.66 -17.99
N SER A 62 7.39 4.14 -18.81
CA SER A 62 6.44 4.95 -19.59
C SER A 62 5.02 4.72 -19.08
N ARG A 63 4.28 5.80 -18.88
CA ARG A 63 2.89 5.75 -18.43
C ARG A 63 2.02 6.76 -19.15
N SER A 64 0.74 6.44 -19.30
CA SER A 64 -0.29 7.39 -19.74
C SER A 64 -1.41 7.42 -18.72
N GLY A 65 -2.05 8.58 -18.58
CA GLY A 65 -3.10 8.83 -17.60
C GLY A 65 -2.57 9.27 -16.23
N ALA A 66 -3.49 9.74 -15.39
CA ALA A 66 -3.21 10.10 -14.00
C ALA A 66 -3.02 8.84 -13.15
N MET A 67 -2.18 8.94 -12.12
CA MET A 67 -1.79 7.80 -11.30
C MET A 67 -1.98 8.09 -9.82
N GLY A 68 -2.86 7.31 -9.19
CA GLY A 68 -3.06 7.29 -7.76
C GLY A 68 -2.18 6.23 -7.07
N ILE A 69 -1.66 6.57 -5.92
CA ILE A 69 -0.69 5.72 -5.20
C ILE A 69 -1.15 5.50 -3.77
N MET A 70 -1.29 4.23 -3.38
CA MET A 70 -1.38 3.85 -1.97
C MET A 70 -0.07 3.29 -1.49
N ARG A 71 0.59 3.97 -0.56
CA ARG A 71 1.86 3.55 0.04
C ARG A 71 1.64 2.52 1.15
N GLN A 72 2.64 1.67 1.40
CA GLN A 72 2.60 0.59 2.40
C GLN A 72 2.24 1.06 3.81
N PHE A 73 2.64 2.28 4.22
CA PHE A 73 2.42 2.79 5.57
C PHE A 73 0.99 3.26 5.88
N VAL A 74 0.10 3.29 4.89
CA VAL A 74 -1.33 3.56 5.13
C VAL A 74 -1.90 2.46 6.03
N GLY A 75 -2.58 2.87 7.10
CA GLY A 75 -3.07 1.97 8.16
C GLY A 75 -2.17 1.92 9.41
N GLN A 76 -1.02 2.63 9.40
CA GLN A 76 -0.09 2.74 10.53
C GLN A 76 0.16 4.19 10.97
N VAL A 77 -0.62 5.13 10.47
CA VAL A 77 -0.49 6.56 10.82
C VAL A 77 -0.81 6.74 12.30
N ARG A 78 0.14 7.30 13.05
CA ARG A 78 0.08 7.49 14.51
C ARG A 78 0.47 8.90 14.96
N ASP A 79 0.84 9.74 14.01
CA ASP A 79 1.17 11.16 14.22
C ASP A 79 -0.10 12.03 14.25
N ASP A 80 0.10 13.34 14.26
CA ASP A 80 -0.97 14.34 14.31
C ASP A 80 -1.69 14.52 12.95
N THR A 81 -1.40 13.68 11.95
CA THR A 81 -2.05 13.67 10.63
C THR A 81 -3.57 13.57 10.78
N THR A 82 -4.30 14.47 10.13
CA THR A 82 -5.76 14.46 10.11
C THR A 82 -6.32 13.55 9.02
N VAL A 83 -7.62 13.28 9.06
CA VAL A 83 -8.35 12.59 7.98
C VAL A 83 -8.22 13.35 6.67
N ARG A 84 -8.26 14.70 6.70
CA ARG A 84 -8.04 15.54 5.51
C ARG A 84 -6.65 15.32 4.95
N ASP A 85 -5.61 15.36 5.76
CA ASP A 85 -4.22 15.15 5.32
C ASP A 85 -4.04 13.76 4.71
N LEU A 86 -4.68 12.74 5.30
CA LEU A 86 -4.65 11.38 4.78
C LEU A 86 -5.29 11.29 3.37
N LEU A 87 -6.42 11.97 3.16
CA LEU A 87 -7.08 12.06 1.84
C LEU A 87 -6.27 12.87 0.84
N VAL A 88 -5.68 14.00 1.26
CA VAL A 88 -4.76 14.81 0.43
C VAL A 88 -3.55 13.99 -0.02
N SER A 89 -3.02 13.11 0.84
CA SER A 89 -1.89 12.24 0.49
C SER A 89 -2.20 11.24 -0.64
N ALA A 90 -3.48 10.95 -0.84
CA ALA A 90 -3.98 10.07 -1.91
C ALA A 90 -4.47 10.86 -3.14
N ALA A 91 -4.54 12.19 -3.05
CA ALA A 91 -5.01 13.05 -4.15
C ALA A 91 -3.95 13.21 -5.24
N PRO A 92 -4.35 13.57 -6.48
CA PRO A 92 -3.42 13.92 -7.54
C PRO A 92 -2.40 14.98 -7.11
N PRO A 93 -1.13 14.92 -7.59
CA PRO A 93 -0.06 15.81 -7.14
C PRO A 93 -0.38 17.31 -7.26
N VAL A 94 -1.15 17.71 -8.28
CA VAL A 94 -1.55 19.11 -8.48
C VAL A 94 -2.45 19.58 -7.32
N LEU A 95 -3.43 18.76 -6.94
CA LEU A 95 -4.36 19.03 -5.85
C LEU A 95 -3.67 18.94 -4.48
N ALA A 96 -2.79 17.97 -4.28
CA ALA A 96 -1.97 17.89 -3.07
C ALA A 96 -1.09 19.14 -2.88
N ALA A 97 -0.48 19.65 -3.97
CA ALA A 97 0.31 20.88 -3.93
C ALA A 97 -0.56 22.13 -3.67
N ALA A 98 -1.80 22.18 -4.20
CA ALA A 98 -2.73 23.26 -3.93
C ALA A 98 -3.20 23.26 -2.45
N ALA A 99 -3.52 22.10 -1.90
CA ALA A 99 -3.85 21.93 -0.48
C ALA A 99 -2.70 22.40 0.43
N ALA A 100 -1.46 21.97 0.15
CA ALA A 100 -0.30 22.40 0.90
C ALA A 100 -0.07 23.94 0.88
N ARG A 101 -0.46 24.61 -0.23
CA ARG A 101 -0.41 26.10 -0.30
C ARG A 101 -1.46 26.75 0.58
N ILE A 102 -2.66 26.18 0.68
CA ILE A 102 -3.69 26.65 1.62
C ILE A 102 -3.17 26.53 3.05
N ASP A 103 -2.67 25.35 3.43
CA ASP A 103 -2.19 25.10 4.79
C ASP A 103 -1.04 26.05 5.16
N ALA A 104 -0.10 26.30 4.24
CA ALA A 104 1.00 27.24 4.44
C ALA A 104 0.53 28.70 4.53
N ALA A 105 -0.48 29.08 3.74
CA ALA A 105 -1.03 30.44 3.76
C ALA A 105 -1.87 30.69 5.03
N GLU A 106 -2.62 29.68 5.50
CA GLU A 106 -3.37 29.73 6.75
C GLU A 106 -2.44 29.88 7.95
N LEU A 107 -1.36 29.10 7.99
CA LEU A 107 -0.35 29.21 9.04
C LEU A 107 0.31 30.61 9.05
N ALA A 108 0.65 31.15 7.88
CA ALA A 108 1.23 32.49 7.78
C ALA A 108 0.24 33.57 8.23
N MET A 109 -1.04 33.42 7.98
CA MET A 109 -2.10 34.34 8.43
C MET A 109 -2.31 34.25 9.97
N MET A 110 -2.10 33.07 10.57
CA MET A 110 -2.11 32.93 12.04
C MET A 110 -0.90 33.63 12.72
N GLU A 111 0.25 33.68 12.04
CA GLU A 111 1.46 34.35 12.56
C GLU A 111 1.40 35.89 12.40
N ALA A 112 0.88 36.35 11.27
CA ALA A 112 0.76 37.79 10.96
C ALA A 112 -0.50 38.00 10.09
N ASP A 113 -1.55 38.56 10.71
CA ASP A 113 -2.80 38.90 10.03
C ASP A 113 -2.67 40.29 9.37
N ASP A 114 -1.92 40.32 8.25
CA ASP A 114 -1.69 41.51 7.44
C ASP A 114 -2.27 41.33 6.01
N GLU A 115 -2.41 42.45 5.27
CA GLU A 115 -2.95 42.42 3.92
C GLU A 115 -2.21 41.45 2.96
N PRO A 116 -0.87 41.35 2.97
CA PRO A 116 -0.15 40.40 2.13
C PRO A 116 -0.43 38.93 2.46
N THR A 117 -0.65 38.57 3.71
CA THR A 117 -0.97 37.18 4.12
C THR A 117 -2.40 36.83 3.78
N GLN A 118 -3.33 37.77 3.99
CA GLN A 118 -4.73 37.61 3.57
C GLN A 118 -4.85 37.44 2.05
N MET A 119 -4.10 38.23 1.26
CA MET A 119 -4.07 38.06 -0.20
C MET A 119 -3.50 36.71 -0.64
N ARG A 120 -2.42 36.23 0.03
CA ARG A 120 -1.87 34.87 -0.26
C ARG A 120 -2.86 33.77 0.05
N TYR A 121 -3.60 33.88 1.15
CA TYR A 121 -4.65 32.92 1.50
C TYR A 121 -5.79 32.93 0.48
N ALA A 122 -6.29 34.12 0.10
CA ALA A 122 -7.32 34.24 -0.92
C ALA A 122 -6.87 33.65 -2.27
N GLN A 123 -5.61 33.89 -2.66
CA GLN A 123 -5.07 33.31 -3.89
C GLN A 123 -4.95 31.77 -3.78
N ALA A 124 -4.53 31.22 -2.64
CA ALA A 124 -4.43 29.79 -2.46
C ALA A 124 -5.80 29.07 -2.53
N ILE A 125 -6.87 29.72 -2.02
CA ILE A 125 -8.24 29.24 -2.15
C ILE A 125 -8.69 29.26 -3.61
N ALA A 126 -8.40 30.34 -4.36
CA ALA A 126 -8.71 30.43 -5.77
C ALA A 126 -7.98 29.33 -6.56
N ASP A 127 -6.69 29.15 -6.32
CA ASP A 127 -5.88 28.06 -6.94
C ASP A 127 -6.44 26.66 -6.65
N TRP A 128 -6.98 26.44 -5.44
CA TRP A 128 -7.65 25.18 -5.09
C TRP A 128 -8.91 24.95 -5.90
N GLY A 129 -9.75 25.98 -6.03
CA GLY A 129 -10.94 25.92 -6.86
C GLY A 129 -10.62 25.67 -8.34
N ASP A 130 -9.64 26.40 -8.90
CA ASP A 130 -9.19 26.26 -10.29
C ASP A 130 -8.59 24.87 -10.57
N ALA A 131 -7.96 24.25 -9.57
CA ALA A 131 -7.45 22.89 -9.67
C ALA A 131 -8.53 21.79 -9.59
N GLY A 132 -9.79 22.13 -9.28
CA GLY A 132 -10.88 21.16 -9.10
C GLY A 132 -10.99 20.62 -7.67
N GLY A 133 -10.52 21.38 -6.69
CA GLY A 133 -10.51 20.98 -5.27
C GLY A 133 -11.89 20.78 -4.68
N TYR A 134 -12.86 21.62 -5.07
CA TYR A 134 -14.23 21.49 -4.56
C TYR A 134 -14.96 20.26 -5.09
N GLU A 135 -14.69 19.83 -6.33
CA GLU A 135 -15.19 18.56 -6.86
C GLU A 135 -14.59 17.37 -6.10
N LEU A 136 -13.32 17.50 -5.72
CA LEU A 136 -12.65 16.47 -4.92
C LEU A 136 -13.23 16.40 -3.50
N GLU A 137 -13.53 17.53 -2.86
CA GLU A 137 -14.18 17.57 -1.54
C GLU A 137 -15.57 16.91 -1.58
N THR A 138 -16.34 17.09 -2.65
CA THR A 138 -17.62 16.39 -2.84
C THR A 138 -17.40 14.88 -2.91
N THR A 139 -16.37 14.43 -3.62
CA THR A 139 -15.98 13.01 -3.66
C THR A 139 -15.54 12.52 -2.27
N TRP A 140 -14.81 13.34 -1.51
CA TRP A 140 -14.39 12.99 -0.15
C TRP A 140 -15.55 12.88 0.83
N ASP A 141 -16.63 13.62 0.63
CA ASP A 141 -17.85 13.46 1.42
C ASP A 141 -18.47 12.06 1.21
N GLU A 142 -18.59 11.62 -0.04
CA GLU A 142 -19.04 10.26 -0.37
C GLU A 142 -18.09 9.19 0.21
N VAL A 143 -16.78 9.40 0.10
CA VAL A 143 -15.73 8.50 0.59
C VAL A 143 -15.77 8.36 2.11
N THR A 144 -15.89 9.47 2.85
CA THR A 144 -15.94 9.44 4.32
C THR A 144 -17.25 8.85 4.81
N MET A 145 -18.37 9.11 4.13
CA MET A 145 -19.63 8.42 4.41
C MET A 145 -19.55 6.91 4.20
N ALA A 146 -18.93 6.47 3.10
CA ALA A 146 -18.78 5.04 2.80
C ALA A 146 -17.80 4.31 3.75
N ALA A 147 -16.70 4.98 4.13
CA ALA A 147 -15.65 4.38 4.95
C ALA A 147 -15.90 4.50 6.45
N LEU A 148 -16.40 5.66 6.91
CA LEU A 148 -16.48 6.03 8.33
C LEU A 148 -17.94 6.24 8.82
N GLY A 149 -18.89 6.38 7.91
CA GLY A 149 -20.30 6.65 8.24
C GLY A 149 -20.54 8.09 8.71
N VAL A 150 -19.64 9.02 8.44
CA VAL A 150 -19.74 10.45 8.80
C VAL A 150 -19.36 11.32 7.62
N PRO A 151 -20.02 12.50 7.44
CA PRO A 151 -19.69 13.42 6.36
C PRO A 151 -18.29 14.02 6.52
N PHE A 152 -17.68 14.47 5.43
CA PHE A 152 -16.32 15.00 5.39
C PHE A 152 -16.12 16.19 6.33
N ASP A 153 -17.06 17.13 6.37
CA ASP A 153 -17.00 18.31 7.25
C ASP A 153 -16.77 17.96 8.73
N ARG A 154 -17.31 16.83 9.17
CA ARG A 154 -17.14 16.35 10.57
C ARG A 154 -15.90 15.49 10.75
N ALA A 155 -15.46 14.83 9.67
CA ALA A 155 -14.35 13.90 9.72
C ALA A 155 -13.01 14.61 9.50
N GLN A 156 -12.93 15.69 8.74
CA GLN A 156 -11.69 16.28 8.21
C GLN A 156 -10.64 16.62 9.27
N TYR A 157 -11.05 17.15 10.42
CA TYR A 157 -10.13 17.52 11.52
C TYR A 157 -9.90 16.41 12.54
N ARG A 158 -10.52 15.23 12.33
CA ARG A 158 -10.31 14.09 13.20
C ARG A 158 -8.91 13.53 12.98
N ALA A 159 -8.17 13.26 14.07
CA ALA A 159 -6.85 12.63 13.97
C ALA A 159 -6.96 11.24 13.32
N ALA A 160 -6.15 11.00 12.31
CA ALA A 160 -6.08 9.70 11.62
C ALA A 160 -5.70 8.56 12.59
N SER A 161 -4.88 8.86 13.61
CA SER A 161 -4.52 7.92 14.69
C SER A 161 -5.70 7.42 15.52
N SER A 162 -6.84 8.12 15.50
CA SER A 162 -8.08 7.69 16.16
C SER A 162 -8.87 6.64 15.37
N LEU A 163 -8.50 6.42 14.10
CA LEU A 163 -9.07 5.41 13.23
C LEU A 163 -8.31 4.09 13.40
N SER A 164 -9.01 2.97 13.27
CA SER A 164 -8.35 1.68 13.12
C SER A 164 -7.52 1.63 11.82
N GLY A 165 -6.50 0.79 11.77
CA GLY A 165 -5.70 0.63 10.56
C GLY A 165 -6.52 0.20 9.33
N GLY A 166 -7.58 -0.58 9.54
CA GLY A 166 -8.52 -0.97 8.50
C GLY A 166 -9.37 0.19 7.98
N GLU A 167 -9.85 1.07 8.87
CA GLU A 167 -10.59 2.29 8.50
C GLU A 167 -9.69 3.26 7.73
N GLN A 168 -8.44 3.48 8.17
CA GLN A 168 -7.48 4.31 7.44
C GLN A 168 -7.26 3.79 6.01
N LYS A 169 -7.04 2.48 5.85
CA LYS A 169 -6.86 1.87 4.53
C LYS A 169 -8.11 1.95 3.68
N ARG A 170 -9.26 1.64 4.25
CA ARG A 170 -10.53 1.72 3.53
C ARG A 170 -10.80 3.12 3.02
N LEU A 171 -10.53 4.14 3.85
CA LEU A 171 -10.70 5.54 3.48
C LEU A 171 -9.84 5.91 2.27
N VAL A 172 -8.54 5.59 2.30
CA VAL A 172 -7.63 5.88 1.19
C VAL A 172 -7.98 5.09 -0.07
N LEU A 173 -8.34 3.82 0.08
CA LEU A 173 -8.76 2.99 -1.05
C LEU A 173 -10.05 3.51 -1.71
N GLU A 174 -11.08 3.88 -0.91
CA GLU A 174 -12.29 4.50 -1.46
C GLU A 174 -11.95 5.79 -2.22
N ALA A 175 -11.07 6.65 -1.66
CA ALA A 175 -10.63 7.87 -2.33
C ALA A 175 -9.94 7.60 -3.67
N LEU A 176 -9.04 6.60 -3.73
CA LEU A 176 -8.34 6.22 -4.95
C LEU A 176 -9.27 5.59 -6.00
N PHE A 177 -10.23 4.76 -5.58
CA PHE A 177 -11.18 4.17 -6.52
C PHE A 177 -12.20 5.17 -7.06
N SER A 178 -12.61 6.15 -6.25
CA SER A 178 -13.57 7.20 -6.63
C SER A 178 -12.90 8.42 -7.29
N GLY A 179 -11.59 8.62 -7.08
CA GLY A 179 -10.82 9.75 -7.61
C GLY A 179 -10.67 9.72 -9.14
N PRO A 180 -10.05 10.75 -9.74
CA PRO A 180 -9.93 10.91 -11.19
C PRO A 180 -8.84 10.06 -11.83
N ASP A 181 -7.99 9.39 -11.04
CA ASP A 181 -6.84 8.63 -11.54
C ASP A 181 -7.27 7.41 -12.35
N ASP A 182 -6.60 7.16 -13.47
CA ASP A 182 -6.87 6.02 -14.37
C ASP A 182 -6.02 4.78 -14.01
N LEU A 183 -4.84 5.00 -13.40
CA LEU A 183 -3.91 3.96 -12.98
C LEU A 183 -3.72 4.01 -11.47
N LEU A 184 -3.85 2.87 -10.79
CA LEU A 184 -3.64 2.76 -9.35
C LEU A 184 -2.43 1.86 -9.04
N LEU A 185 -1.55 2.35 -8.16
CA LEU A 185 -0.47 1.57 -7.56
C LEU A 185 -0.81 1.30 -6.09
N LEU A 186 -0.98 0.02 -5.73
CA LEU A 186 -1.40 -0.36 -4.38
C LEU A 186 -0.34 -1.29 -3.75
N ASP A 187 0.32 -0.82 -2.69
CA ASP A 187 1.28 -1.63 -1.94
C ASP A 187 0.62 -2.28 -0.73
N GLU A 188 0.39 -3.60 -0.80
CA GLU A 188 -0.24 -4.43 0.22
C GLU A 188 -1.61 -3.87 0.69
N PRO A 189 -2.58 -3.68 -0.23
CA PRO A 189 -3.87 -3.08 0.11
C PRO A 189 -4.72 -3.92 1.06
N ASP A 190 -4.49 -5.22 1.13
CA ASP A 190 -5.19 -6.19 1.96
C ASP A 190 -4.73 -6.23 3.42
N ASN A 191 -3.55 -5.69 3.74
CA ASN A 191 -3.05 -5.64 5.10
C ASN A 191 -3.94 -4.74 5.98
N TYR A 192 -4.17 -5.14 7.23
CA TYR A 192 -5.05 -4.50 8.23
C TYR A 192 -6.55 -4.55 7.91
N LEU A 193 -6.96 -5.07 6.74
CA LEU A 193 -8.37 -5.31 6.45
C LEU A 193 -8.83 -6.63 7.11
N ASP A 194 -10.00 -6.59 7.71
CA ASP A 194 -10.71 -7.76 8.16
C ASP A 194 -11.33 -8.54 6.98
N VAL A 195 -11.93 -9.69 7.24
CA VAL A 195 -12.51 -10.52 6.18
C VAL A 195 -13.59 -9.79 5.35
N PRO A 196 -14.54 -9.03 5.97
CA PRO A 196 -15.46 -8.18 5.22
C PRO A 196 -14.76 -7.12 4.36
N GLY A 197 -13.72 -6.46 4.91
CA GLY A 197 -12.93 -5.45 4.20
C GLY A 197 -12.17 -6.03 3.00
N LYS A 198 -11.63 -7.24 3.11
CA LYS A 198 -10.98 -7.93 1.98
C LYS A 198 -11.97 -8.26 0.87
N ARG A 199 -13.16 -8.78 1.21
CA ARG A 199 -14.22 -9.05 0.23
C ARG A 199 -14.70 -7.78 -0.48
N TRP A 200 -14.82 -6.69 0.27
CA TRP A 200 -15.11 -5.38 -0.30
C TRP A 200 -14.01 -4.94 -1.29
N LEU A 201 -12.72 -5.09 -0.94
CA LEU A 201 -11.60 -4.76 -1.82
C LEU A 201 -11.61 -5.61 -3.10
N GLU A 202 -11.88 -6.92 -3.00
CA GLU A 202 -12.03 -7.82 -4.15
C GLU A 202 -13.14 -7.35 -5.09
N ALA A 203 -14.30 -6.97 -4.56
CA ALA A 203 -15.43 -6.46 -5.34
C ALA A 203 -15.03 -5.14 -6.04
N LYS A 204 -14.46 -4.18 -5.31
CA LYS A 204 -13.98 -2.90 -5.87
C LYS A 204 -12.95 -3.09 -6.99
N LEU A 205 -11.98 -3.97 -6.81
CA LEU A 205 -10.99 -4.29 -7.84
C LEU A 205 -11.66 -4.85 -9.10
N ARG A 206 -12.61 -5.77 -8.97
CA ARG A 206 -13.29 -6.38 -10.13
C ARG A 206 -14.20 -5.41 -10.87
N GLU A 207 -14.94 -4.58 -10.13
CA GLU A 207 -15.90 -3.63 -10.68
C GLU A 207 -15.24 -2.39 -11.30
N SER A 208 -14.09 -1.99 -10.79
CA SER A 208 -13.36 -0.83 -11.27
C SER A 208 -12.92 -1.00 -12.72
N LYS A 209 -13.05 0.04 -13.52
CA LYS A 209 -12.52 0.11 -14.90
C LYS A 209 -11.06 0.57 -14.94
N LYS A 210 -10.50 1.02 -13.81
CA LYS A 210 -9.13 1.52 -13.71
C LYS A 210 -8.11 0.41 -13.91
N SER A 211 -6.96 0.75 -14.46
CA SER A 211 -5.78 -0.11 -14.48
C SER A 211 -5.17 -0.17 -13.09
N VAL A 212 -4.90 -1.36 -12.56
CA VAL A 212 -4.37 -1.50 -11.20
C VAL A 212 -3.14 -2.38 -11.21
N LEU A 213 -2.05 -1.88 -10.61
CA LEU A 213 -0.89 -2.67 -10.22
C LEU A 213 -0.86 -2.77 -8.70
N PHE A 214 -0.99 -3.98 -8.17
CA PHE A 214 -1.03 -4.18 -6.72
C PHE A 214 -0.07 -5.27 -6.26
N VAL A 215 0.52 -5.07 -5.09
CA VAL A 215 1.30 -6.08 -4.37
C VAL A 215 0.41 -6.73 -3.34
N SER A 216 0.31 -8.04 -3.33
CA SER A 216 -0.36 -8.79 -2.27
C SER A 216 0.26 -10.17 -2.07
N HIS A 217 0.10 -10.69 -0.86
CA HIS A 217 0.43 -12.05 -0.47
C HIS A 217 -0.82 -12.90 -0.22
N ASP A 218 -2.02 -12.32 -0.31
CA ASP A 218 -3.28 -12.99 -0.08
C ASP A 218 -3.72 -13.78 -1.33
N ARG A 219 -3.83 -15.10 -1.18
CA ARG A 219 -4.19 -15.99 -2.29
C ARG A 219 -5.63 -15.81 -2.75
N GLU A 220 -6.56 -15.49 -1.84
CA GLU A 220 -7.96 -15.27 -2.17
C GLU A 220 -8.09 -14.00 -3.00
N LEU A 221 -7.45 -12.90 -2.57
CA LEU A 221 -7.42 -11.66 -3.33
C LEU A 221 -6.79 -11.86 -4.73
N LEU A 222 -5.66 -12.58 -4.82
CA LEU A 222 -5.01 -12.88 -6.08
C LEU A 222 -5.90 -13.71 -7.02
N ALA A 223 -6.58 -14.74 -6.49
CA ALA A 223 -7.46 -15.60 -7.28
C ALA A 223 -8.71 -14.86 -7.78
N ASN A 224 -9.28 -14.00 -6.93
CA ASN A 224 -10.56 -13.34 -7.22
C ASN A 224 -10.41 -12.04 -8.02
N ALA A 225 -9.27 -11.33 -7.92
CA ALA A 225 -9.11 -9.99 -8.50
C ALA A 225 -8.03 -9.89 -9.58
N ALA A 226 -6.96 -10.71 -9.56
CA ALA A 226 -5.87 -10.57 -10.51
C ALA A 226 -6.23 -11.15 -11.89
N THR A 227 -6.11 -10.32 -12.93
CA THR A 227 -6.25 -10.74 -14.34
C THR A 227 -4.92 -11.09 -14.98
N ARG A 228 -3.83 -10.61 -14.40
CA ARG A 228 -2.44 -10.84 -14.83
C ARG A 228 -1.52 -10.88 -13.63
N ILE A 229 -0.46 -11.68 -13.71
CA ILE A 229 0.51 -11.83 -12.63
C ILE A 229 1.92 -11.54 -13.13
N VAL A 230 2.61 -10.68 -12.42
CA VAL A 230 4.05 -10.41 -12.58
C VAL A 230 4.76 -10.94 -11.36
N THR A 231 5.73 -11.82 -11.56
CA THR A 231 6.53 -12.39 -10.47
C THR A 231 7.92 -11.79 -10.50
N LEU A 232 8.39 -11.26 -9.36
CA LEU A 232 9.79 -10.96 -9.16
C LEU A 232 10.48 -12.20 -8.58
N GLU A 233 11.39 -12.77 -9.35
CA GLU A 233 12.16 -13.96 -8.97
C GLU A 233 13.59 -13.56 -8.61
N PRO A 234 14.07 -13.97 -7.42
CA PRO A 234 15.45 -13.69 -7.04
C PRO A 234 16.40 -14.44 -7.94
N GLY A 235 17.36 -13.74 -8.53
CA GLY A 235 18.44 -14.27 -9.35
C GLY A 235 19.81 -14.03 -8.73
N ALA A 236 20.86 -14.55 -9.37
CA ALA A 236 22.26 -14.37 -8.92
C ALA A 236 22.72 -12.90 -9.05
N LEU A 237 22.18 -12.17 -10.03
CA LEU A 237 22.51 -10.77 -10.34
C LEU A 237 21.36 -9.81 -10.00
N GLY A 238 20.49 -10.15 -9.06
CA GLY A 238 19.30 -9.36 -8.75
C GLY A 238 17.99 -10.06 -9.14
N ALA A 239 16.85 -9.44 -8.80
CA ALA A 239 15.54 -9.99 -9.12
C ALA A 239 15.16 -9.66 -10.57
N SER A 240 14.70 -10.67 -11.31
CA SER A 240 14.13 -10.52 -12.65
C SER A 240 12.62 -10.70 -12.64
N SER A 241 11.94 -10.24 -13.69
CA SER A 241 10.49 -10.36 -13.82
C SER A 241 10.08 -11.50 -14.73
N TRP A 242 8.99 -12.18 -14.34
CA TRP A 242 8.27 -13.10 -15.20
C TRP A 242 6.79 -12.74 -15.21
N THR A 243 6.21 -12.58 -16.39
CA THR A 243 4.81 -12.20 -16.56
C THR A 243 3.99 -13.40 -17.01
N HIS A 244 2.88 -13.65 -16.30
CA HIS A 244 1.86 -14.62 -16.67
C HIS A 244 0.58 -13.90 -17.10
N GLY A 245 0.09 -14.19 -18.29
CA GLY A 245 -1.06 -13.53 -18.91
C GLY A 245 -2.42 -14.04 -18.46
N GLY A 246 -2.49 -14.89 -17.43
CA GLY A 246 -3.72 -15.44 -16.86
C GLY A 246 -3.90 -15.14 -15.38
N GLY A 247 -5.04 -15.54 -14.82
CA GLY A 247 -5.32 -15.41 -13.39
C GLY A 247 -4.47 -16.37 -12.52
N PHE A 248 -4.66 -16.27 -11.22
CA PHE A 248 -3.83 -16.97 -10.22
C PHE A 248 -3.94 -18.52 -10.32
N GLU A 249 -5.09 -19.05 -10.71
CA GLU A 249 -5.28 -20.49 -10.85
C GLU A 249 -4.37 -21.09 -11.92
N THR A 250 -4.28 -20.42 -13.09
CA THR A 250 -3.43 -20.88 -14.20
C THR A 250 -1.96 -20.58 -13.96
N TYR A 251 -1.65 -19.58 -13.13
CA TYR A 251 -0.30 -19.19 -12.77
C TYR A 251 0.46 -20.30 -12.03
N LEU A 252 -0.18 -20.96 -11.06
CA LEU A 252 0.49 -22.00 -10.27
C LEU A 252 0.98 -23.14 -11.18
N LYS A 253 0.09 -23.62 -12.08
CA LYS A 253 0.44 -24.64 -13.05
C LYS A 253 1.54 -24.19 -14.01
N ALA A 254 1.40 -23.00 -14.58
CA ALA A 254 2.40 -22.44 -15.50
C ALA A 254 3.78 -22.27 -14.84
N ARG A 255 3.81 -21.96 -13.55
CA ARG A 255 5.05 -21.88 -12.77
C ARG A 255 5.69 -23.24 -12.54
N GLU A 256 4.89 -24.26 -12.22
CA GLU A 256 5.36 -25.65 -12.09
C GLU A 256 5.94 -26.17 -13.40
N ASP A 257 5.22 -26.00 -14.51
CA ASP A 257 5.67 -26.39 -15.85
C ASP A 257 6.94 -25.68 -16.29
N ARG A 258 7.09 -24.40 -15.92
CA ARG A 258 8.31 -23.63 -16.21
C ARG A 258 9.50 -24.13 -15.39
N ASN A 259 9.31 -24.41 -14.11
CA ASN A 259 10.36 -24.93 -13.24
C ASN A 259 10.81 -26.31 -13.70
N ALA A 260 9.89 -27.19 -14.08
CA ALA A 260 10.21 -28.50 -14.62
C ALA A 260 11.06 -28.40 -15.89
N ARG A 261 10.69 -27.54 -16.85
CA ARG A 261 11.49 -27.30 -18.06
C ARG A 261 12.89 -26.73 -17.75
N PHE A 262 12.99 -25.87 -16.74
CA PHE A 262 14.29 -25.33 -16.33
C PHE A 262 15.16 -26.42 -15.71
N GLU A 263 14.62 -27.29 -14.86
CA GLU A 263 15.35 -28.44 -14.29
C GLU A 263 15.80 -29.43 -15.37
N GLU A 264 14.96 -29.74 -16.37
CA GLU A 264 15.32 -30.57 -17.52
C GLU A 264 16.45 -29.95 -18.35
N SER A 265 16.39 -28.64 -18.59
CA SER A 265 17.43 -27.90 -19.31
C SER A 265 18.79 -27.93 -18.58
N CYS A 266 18.75 -27.77 -17.27
CA CYS A 266 19.97 -27.86 -16.44
C CYS A 266 20.53 -29.31 -16.42
N ALA A 267 19.68 -30.32 -16.34
CA ALA A 267 20.10 -31.71 -16.37
C ALA A 267 20.74 -32.10 -17.72
N SER A 268 20.15 -31.65 -18.84
CA SER A 268 20.68 -31.89 -20.18
C SER A 268 21.98 -31.13 -20.47
N ALA A 269 22.17 -29.93 -19.89
CA ALA A 269 23.42 -29.18 -19.97
C ALA A 269 24.54 -29.85 -19.18
N GLY A 270 24.22 -30.40 -17.99
CA GLY A 270 25.14 -31.15 -17.13
C GLY A 270 25.65 -32.44 -17.79
N THR A 271 24.81 -33.14 -18.54
CA THR A 271 25.18 -34.36 -19.27
C THR A 271 26.08 -34.10 -20.49
N ARG A 272 25.94 -32.94 -21.15
CA ARG A 272 26.82 -32.56 -22.26
C ARG A 272 28.25 -32.15 -21.84
N SER A 273 28.44 -31.67 -20.61
CA SER A 273 29.75 -31.26 -20.09
C SER A 273 30.61 -32.42 -19.62
N THR A 274 30.03 -33.62 -19.39
CA THR A 274 30.79 -34.79 -18.95
C THR A 274 31.41 -35.63 -20.09
N SER A 275 31.09 -35.34 -21.36
CA SER A 275 31.64 -36.06 -22.52
C SER A 275 32.77 -35.33 -23.23
N SER A 276 33.16 -34.12 -22.84
CA SER A 276 34.28 -33.39 -23.41
C SER A 276 35.09 -32.69 -22.34
N SER A 277 36.32 -33.19 -22.16
CA SER A 277 37.44 -32.64 -21.40
C SER A 277 37.45 -32.89 -19.86
N ARG A 278 38.39 -33.73 -19.49
CA ARG A 278 39.13 -33.63 -18.21
C ARG A 278 39.77 -32.23 -18.15
N ASN A 279 39.13 -31.31 -17.43
CA ASN A 279 39.83 -30.33 -16.60
C ASN A 279 38.82 -29.52 -15.79
N SER A 280 39.00 -29.63 -14.49
CA SER A 280 38.55 -28.80 -13.39
C SER A 280 37.88 -27.47 -13.75
N SER A 281 36.61 -27.35 -13.47
CA SER A 281 36.06 -26.14 -12.86
C SER A 281 34.81 -26.50 -12.04
N THR A 282 34.95 -26.21 -10.79
CA THR A 282 34.00 -26.36 -9.71
C THR A 282 32.68 -25.68 -10.08
N CYS A 283 31.69 -26.50 -10.46
CA CYS A 283 30.30 -26.06 -10.44
C CYS A 283 29.94 -25.87 -8.95
N THR A 284 29.95 -24.64 -8.51
CA THR A 284 29.43 -24.28 -7.20
C THR A 284 27.94 -24.65 -7.18
N ARG A 285 27.66 -25.74 -6.46
CA ARG A 285 26.35 -26.22 -6.14
C ARG A 285 25.65 -25.13 -5.32
N THR A 286 25.00 -24.20 -5.98
CA THR A 286 24.09 -23.29 -5.30
C THR A 286 23.06 -24.14 -4.61
N ARG A 287 23.12 -24.14 -3.27
CA ARG A 287 22.13 -24.74 -2.41
C ARG A 287 20.76 -24.36 -2.92
N ARG A 288 19.94 -25.37 -3.17
CA ARG A 288 18.51 -25.22 -3.38
C ARG A 288 17.97 -24.27 -2.31
N HIS A 289 17.70 -23.04 -2.66
CA HIS A 289 16.67 -22.30 -1.95
C HIS A 289 15.37 -22.93 -2.41
N SER A 290 14.87 -23.87 -1.59
CA SER A 290 13.53 -24.38 -1.68
C SER A 290 12.59 -23.19 -1.91
N ALA A 291 11.80 -23.26 -2.98
CA ALA A 291 10.67 -22.36 -3.17
C ALA A 291 9.93 -22.23 -1.83
N PRO A 292 9.46 -21.06 -1.45
CA PRO A 292 8.68 -20.94 -0.24
C PRO A 292 7.53 -21.94 -0.33
N THR A 293 7.63 -23.02 0.44
CA THR A 293 6.54 -23.98 0.62
C THR A 293 5.48 -23.24 1.40
N TRP A 294 4.46 -22.82 0.71
CA TRP A 294 3.24 -22.36 1.34
C TRP A 294 2.65 -23.55 2.10
N PRO A 295 2.37 -23.43 3.39
CA PRO A 295 1.80 -24.55 4.14
C PRO A 295 0.45 -24.90 3.53
N THR A 296 0.32 -26.13 3.06
CA THR A 296 -0.96 -26.75 2.71
C THR A 296 -1.78 -26.80 3.99
N ALA A 297 -2.92 -26.11 3.99
CA ALA A 297 -3.89 -26.17 5.06
C ALA A 297 -4.49 -27.59 5.11
N THR A 298 -3.85 -28.50 5.83
CA THR A 298 -4.45 -29.77 6.24
C THR A 298 -5.43 -29.46 7.35
N THR A 299 -6.70 -29.54 7.03
CA THR A 299 -7.82 -29.52 7.97
C THR A 299 -7.71 -30.74 8.89
N ARG A 300 -6.92 -30.64 9.95
CA ARG A 300 -6.99 -31.61 11.05
C ARG A 300 -8.14 -31.20 11.97
N ARG A 301 -9.27 -31.86 11.78
CA ARG A 301 -10.32 -31.95 12.79
C ARG A 301 -9.69 -32.53 14.06
N ARG A 302 -9.61 -31.74 15.11
CA ARG A 302 -9.31 -32.21 16.46
C ARG A 302 -10.54 -32.96 17.00
N PRO A 303 -10.37 -34.17 17.54
CA PRO A 303 -11.44 -34.81 18.28
C PRO A 303 -11.60 -34.10 19.63
N VAL A 304 -12.87 -33.88 19.97
CA VAL A 304 -13.32 -33.39 21.28
C VAL A 304 -13.09 -34.52 22.29
N SER A 305 -12.14 -34.37 23.21
CA SER A 305 -12.04 -35.20 24.40
C SER A 305 -12.67 -34.46 25.59
N ARG A 306 -13.77 -35.05 26.06
CA ARG A 306 -14.35 -34.80 27.38
C ARG A 306 -13.45 -35.42 28.46
N SER A 307 -13.15 -34.69 29.49
CA SER A 307 -12.97 -35.16 30.87
C SER A 307 -12.85 -33.96 31.81
N SER A 308 -13.81 -33.75 32.65
CA SER A 308 -13.98 -34.14 34.05
C SER A 308 -13.15 -33.27 35.02
N SER A 309 -13.90 -32.40 35.67
CA SER A 309 -13.95 -32.01 37.11
C SER A 309 -12.74 -32.34 38.01
N ARG A 310 -12.21 -31.34 38.70
CA ARG A 310 -12.35 -31.09 40.16
C ARG A 310 -11.31 -30.06 40.69
N PRO A 311 -11.51 -29.55 41.92
CA PRO A 311 -11.39 -28.12 42.21
C PRO A 311 -10.30 -27.77 43.25
N GLY A 312 -10.05 -26.48 43.41
CA GLY A 312 -9.58 -25.95 44.69
C GLY A 312 -8.12 -25.61 44.85
N ARG A 313 -7.85 -24.32 44.98
CA ARG A 313 -7.22 -23.71 46.17
C ARG A 313 -7.03 -22.19 45.94
N ARG A 314 -7.73 -21.46 46.75
CA ARG A 314 -7.45 -20.24 47.54
C ARG A 314 -6.29 -19.33 47.12
N ARG A 315 -6.68 -18.07 47.04
CA ARG A 315 -5.91 -16.84 47.12
C ARG A 315 -4.96 -16.80 48.35
N PRO A 316 -3.98 -15.87 48.35
CA PRO A 316 -4.20 -14.62 49.07
C PRO A 316 -3.72 -13.36 48.32
N SER A 317 -4.45 -12.30 48.50
CA SER A 317 -3.99 -10.90 48.59
C SER A 317 -3.81 -10.59 50.08
N PRO A 318 -3.34 -9.43 50.58
CA PRO A 318 -2.87 -8.19 50.02
C PRO A 318 -1.67 -7.53 50.77
N SER A 319 -1.15 -6.40 50.31
CA SER A 319 -0.70 -5.26 51.18
C SER A 319 -0.40 -4.06 50.28
N SER A 320 -1.17 -3.02 50.28
CA SER A 320 -1.12 -1.81 51.13
C SER A 320 0.26 -1.17 51.25
N ARG A 321 0.42 0.02 50.64
CA ARG A 321 0.98 1.24 51.27
C ARG A 321 0.81 2.43 50.33
N THR A 322 -0.09 3.33 50.70
CA THR A 322 0.01 4.71 51.16
C THR A 322 0.72 5.70 50.22
N SER A 323 -0.06 6.53 49.65
CA SER A 323 -0.10 8.00 49.46
C SER A 323 1.05 8.89 50.00
N PRO A 324 1.07 10.22 49.77
CA PRO A 324 0.41 11.14 48.79
C PRO A 324 1.39 12.27 48.32
N CYS A 325 0.95 13.05 47.31
CA CYS A 325 1.19 14.53 47.20
C CYS A 325 0.50 15.04 45.95
N ALA A 326 -0.52 15.78 46.04
CA ALA A 326 -0.72 17.18 46.36
C ALA A 326 -0.50 18.12 45.16
N CYS A 327 -1.64 18.67 44.70
CA CYS A 327 -1.90 20.03 44.27
C CYS A 327 -1.12 20.67 43.13
N ARG A 328 -1.80 21.01 42.05
CA ARG A 328 -2.14 22.43 41.80
C ARG A 328 -3.19 22.52 40.66
N ALA A 329 -4.29 23.12 41.04
CA ALA A 329 -5.25 23.70 40.14
C ALA A 329 -4.61 24.93 39.45
N ALA A 330 -4.76 25.04 38.14
CA ALA A 330 -4.58 26.30 37.44
C ALA A 330 -5.76 26.54 36.52
N ALA A 331 -6.27 27.72 36.57
CA ALA A 331 -7.52 28.24 36.11
C ALA A 331 -7.74 28.18 34.62
N ARG A 332 -9.02 28.00 34.21
CA ARG A 332 -9.53 28.28 32.87
C ARG A 332 -9.55 29.79 32.61
N PRO A 333 -9.14 30.28 31.44
CA PRO A 333 -9.54 31.61 30.98
C PRO A 333 -10.91 31.49 30.26
N SER A 334 -11.79 32.41 30.64
CA SER A 334 -13.10 32.71 30.09
C SER A 334 -12.99 33.18 28.64
N GLY A 335 -13.76 32.55 27.72
CA GLY A 335 -13.90 33.00 26.35
C GLY A 335 -14.73 34.28 26.20
N PRO A 336 -14.52 35.03 25.10
CA PRO A 336 -15.28 36.24 24.84
C PRO A 336 -16.70 35.96 24.37
N SER A 337 -17.65 36.69 24.95
CA SER A 337 -19.05 36.76 24.59
C SER A 337 -19.28 37.56 23.33
N TRP A 338 -19.95 36.97 22.33
CA TRP A 338 -20.44 37.69 21.13
C TRP A 338 -21.75 38.39 21.41
N PRO A 339 -21.96 39.63 20.96
CA PRO A 339 -23.24 40.32 21.10
C PRO A 339 -24.26 39.80 20.10
N ARG A 340 -25.48 39.53 20.57
CA ARG A 340 -26.68 39.29 19.76
C ARG A 340 -27.12 40.60 19.13
N SER A 341 -27.17 40.67 17.81
CA SER A 341 -27.91 41.70 17.10
C SER A 341 -29.36 41.32 16.98
N SER A 342 -30.19 42.13 17.61
CA SER A 342 -31.63 42.25 17.39
C SER A 342 -31.91 43.14 16.19
N SER A 343 -32.61 42.71 15.22
CA SER A 343 -33.75 43.28 14.46
C SER A 343 -33.98 42.53 13.19
#